data_6f1cd4eed568041c8dfbe1d6c8e89cc3
#
_entry.id   6f1cd4eed568041c8dfbe1d6c8e89cc3
#
_cell.length_a   1.000
_cell.length_b   1.000
_cell.length_c   1.000
_cell.angle_alpha   90.00
_cell.angle_beta   90.00
_cell.angle_gamma   90.00
#
_symmetry.space_group_name_H-M   'P 1'
#
loop_
_entity.id
_entity.type
_entity.pdbx_description
1 polymer ?
#
loop_
_entity_poly.entity_id
_entity_poly.type
_entity_poly.pdbx_seq_one_letter_code
_entity_poly.pdbx_strand_id
1 'polypeptide(L)'
;HALDRRQRQMCIRDRPKTTLISFIWPAQNKKLLEDLKKKNVSVISMDMIPRISRAQKMDALSSMANIAGYRAVIEASNNFGRFFTGQITAAGKVAPAKVLVIGAGVAGLAAIGTAQSLGAIVRAFDVRPEVAEQIESMGADFLLLDFDEDGSGEGGYAKPASKEFIKKEMQLFREQAPEIDIVITTALIPGKSAPLLWPKEMIKLMK
;
A
#
# COMPACT_ATOMS: atom_id res chain seq x y z
N HIS A 1 -13.40 15.46 13.41
CA HIS A 1 -13.43 15.03 11.99
C HIS A 1 -14.80 15.22 11.31
N ALA A 2 -15.94 15.04 11.99
CA ALA A 2 -17.27 15.26 11.40
C ALA A 2 -17.63 16.76 11.24
N LEU A 3 -17.19 17.60 12.17
CA LEU A 3 -17.35 19.06 12.11
C LEU A 3 -16.55 19.67 10.96
N ASP A 4 -15.34 19.18 10.71
CA ASP A 4 -14.46 19.65 9.64
C ASP A 4 -15.03 19.33 8.24
N ARG A 5 -15.68 18.17 8.05
CA ARG A 5 -16.40 17.85 6.81
C ARG A 5 -17.62 18.75 6.57
N ARG A 6 -18.39 19.06 7.62
CA ARG A 6 -19.56 19.96 7.52
C ARG A 6 -19.13 21.39 7.19
N GLN A 7 -18.04 21.85 7.79
CA GLN A 7 -17.53 23.21 7.56
C GLN A 7 -16.97 23.36 6.13
N ARG A 8 -16.27 22.36 5.59
CA ARG A 8 -15.84 22.34 4.18
C ARG A 8 -17.02 22.32 3.21
N GLN A 9 -18.06 21.56 3.48
CA GLN A 9 -19.28 21.54 2.67
C GLN A 9 -20.04 22.86 2.72
N MET A 10 -20.05 23.56 3.85
CA MET A 10 -20.66 24.90 3.96
C MET A 10 -19.89 25.94 3.13
N CYS A 11 -18.56 25.98 3.23
CA CYS A 11 -17.75 26.95 2.45
C CYS A 11 -17.89 26.76 0.94
N ILE A 12 -18.05 25.54 0.46
CA ILE A 12 -18.32 25.25 -0.96
C ILE A 12 -19.72 25.71 -1.37
N ARG A 13 -20.70 25.67 -0.44
CA ARG A 13 -22.10 26.02 -0.74
C ARG A 13 -22.33 27.51 -0.93
N ASP A 14 -21.56 28.37 -0.32
CA ASP A 14 -21.94 29.77 -0.13
C ASP A 14 -21.21 30.77 -1.05
N ARG A 15 -20.20 30.36 -1.81
CA ARG A 15 -19.44 31.26 -2.67
C ARG A 15 -19.29 30.73 -4.09
N PRO A 16 -20.09 31.22 -5.06
CA PRO A 16 -19.89 30.93 -6.47
C PRO A 16 -18.54 31.49 -6.96
N LYS A 17 -17.92 30.84 -7.95
CA LYS A 17 -16.61 31.20 -8.55
C LYS A 17 -15.40 31.05 -7.60
N THR A 18 -15.51 30.19 -6.56
CA THR A 18 -14.39 29.86 -5.69
C THR A 18 -13.52 28.77 -6.34
N THR A 19 -12.22 28.75 -6.05
CA THR A 19 -11.33 27.63 -6.39
C THR A 19 -11.18 26.72 -5.18
N LEU A 20 -11.50 25.43 -5.35
CA LEU A 20 -11.30 24.39 -4.37
C LEU A 20 -10.06 23.58 -4.73
N ILE A 21 -9.10 23.49 -3.80
CA ILE A 21 -7.93 22.62 -3.90
C ILE A 21 -8.07 21.53 -2.82
N SER A 22 -8.31 20.29 -3.21
CA SER A 22 -8.57 19.20 -2.25
C SER A 22 -8.44 17.83 -2.92
N PHE A 23 -8.46 16.77 -2.10
CA PHE A 23 -8.71 15.41 -2.56
C PHE A 23 -10.21 15.24 -2.84
N ILE A 24 -10.58 15.02 -4.08
CA ILE A 24 -11.97 14.96 -4.53
C ILE A 24 -12.40 13.52 -4.83
N TRP A 25 -11.49 12.69 -5.31
CA TRP A 25 -11.76 11.33 -5.78
C TRP A 25 -12.88 11.30 -6.81
N PRO A 26 -12.71 11.96 -7.96
CA PRO A 26 -13.79 12.26 -8.91
C PRO A 26 -14.48 11.02 -9.47
N ALA A 27 -13.74 9.93 -9.65
CA ALA A 27 -14.31 8.68 -10.13
C ALA A 27 -15.33 8.06 -9.16
N GLN A 28 -15.14 8.28 -7.85
CA GLN A 28 -15.98 7.74 -6.79
C GLN A 28 -17.08 8.71 -6.35
N ASN A 29 -16.86 10.03 -6.51
CA ASN A 29 -17.73 11.09 -6.01
C ASN A 29 -18.41 11.89 -7.13
N LYS A 30 -19.04 11.19 -8.09
CA LYS A 30 -19.72 11.83 -9.24
C LYS A 30 -20.75 12.87 -8.82
N LYS A 31 -21.53 12.60 -7.76
CA LYS A 31 -22.52 13.55 -7.22
C LYS A 31 -21.87 14.84 -6.73
N LEU A 32 -20.72 14.75 -6.05
CA LEU A 32 -19.96 15.92 -5.59
C LEU A 32 -19.50 16.77 -6.78
N LEU A 33 -19.01 16.12 -7.85
CA LEU A 33 -18.61 16.84 -9.08
C LEU A 33 -19.77 17.60 -9.72
N GLU A 34 -20.95 16.98 -9.82
CA GLU A 34 -22.15 17.65 -10.35
C GLU A 34 -22.56 18.84 -9.48
N ASP A 35 -22.52 18.70 -8.17
CA ASP A 35 -22.88 19.79 -7.24
C ASP A 35 -21.87 20.95 -7.32
N LEU A 36 -20.57 20.66 -7.48
CA LEU A 36 -19.53 21.67 -7.69
C LEU A 36 -19.71 22.38 -9.04
N LYS A 37 -20.03 21.63 -10.11
CA LYS A 37 -20.33 22.16 -11.44
C LYS A 37 -21.52 23.13 -11.44
N LYS A 38 -22.64 22.75 -10.77
CA LYS A 38 -23.83 23.60 -10.65
C LYS A 38 -23.53 24.95 -9.97
N LYS A 39 -22.50 24.96 -9.11
CA LYS A 39 -22.07 26.16 -8.38
C LYS A 39 -20.97 26.96 -9.05
N ASN A 40 -20.54 26.57 -10.24
CA ASN A 40 -19.41 27.18 -10.97
C ASN A 40 -18.12 27.25 -10.09
N VAL A 41 -17.83 26.21 -9.32
CA VAL A 41 -16.60 26.11 -8.53
C VAL A 41 -15.50 25.52 -9.41
N SER A 42 -14.35 26.19 -9.46
CA SER A 42 -13.15 25.63 -10.07
C SER A 42 -12.52 24.61 -9.10
N VAL A 43 -12.09 23.45 -9.59
CA VAL A 43 -11.53 22.38 -8.75
C VAL A 43 -10.15 21.98 -9.23
N ILE A 44 -9.19 21.97 -8.30
CA ILE A 44 -7.89 21.33 -8.47
C ILE A 44 -7.88 20.10 -7.56
N SER A 45 -8.00 18.92 -8.17
CA SER A 45 -8.02 17.63 -7.45
C SER A 45 -6.60 17.13 -7.25
N MET A 46 -6.14 17.09 -6.01
CA MET A 46 -4.78 16.67 -5.65
C MET A 46 -4.53 15.18 -5.90
N ASP A 47 -5.58 14.37 -5.92
CA ASP A 47 -5.53 12.94 -6.26
C ASP A 47 -5.47 12.67 -7.77
N MET A 48 -5.65 13.70 -8.59
CA MET A 48 -5.57 13.63 -10.06
C MET A 48 -4.26 14.19 -10.63
N ILE A 49 -3.29 14.51 -9.79
CA ILE A 49 -1.96 14.92 -10.24
C ILE A 49 -1.31 13.75 -10.97
N PRO A 50 -0.87 13.94 -12.24
CA PRO A 50 -0.32 12.84 -13.01
C PRO A 50 1.02 12.36 -12.44
N ARG A 51 1.26 11.04 -12.47
CA ARG A 51 2.51 10.42 -12.02
C ARG A 51 3.59 10.51 -13.09
N ILE A 52 4.10 11.71 -13.31
CA ILE A 52 5.19 12.03 -14.22
C ILE A 52 6.29 12.79 -13.48
N SER A 53 7.53 12.70 -13.95
CA SER A 53 8.70 13.28 -13.27
C SER A 53 8.55 14.77 -12.94
N ARG A 54 7.94 15.57 -13.83
CA ARG A 54 7.71 17.00 -13.60
C ARG A 54 6.71 17.29 -12.48
N ALA A 55 5.73 16.39 -12.27
CA ALA A 55 4.68 16.56 -11.29
C ALA A 55 4.98 15.88 -9.95
N GLN A 56 6.09 15.13 -9.85
CA GLN A 56 6.44 14.33 -8.68
C GLN A 56 6.46 15.13 -7.37
N LYS A 57 6.91 16.39 -7.41
CA LYS A 57 6.91 17.26 -6.22
C LYS A 57 5.51 17.64 -5.72
N MET A 58 4.49 17.46 -6.54
CA MET A 58 3.08 17.72 -6.22
C MET A 58 2.29 16.44 -5.95
N ASP A 59 2.91 15.25 -6.10
CA ASP A 59 2.27 13.96 -5.86
C ASP A 59 2.09 13.68 -4.37
N ALA A 60 1.02 14.25 -3.83
CA ALA A 60 0.67 14.07 -2.43
C ALA A 60 0.25 12.63 -2.11
N LEU A 61 -0.29 11.87 -3.07
CA LEU A 61 -0.66 10.46 -2.85
C LEU A 61 0.58 9.59 -2.62
N SER A 62 1.62 9.76 -3.44
CA SER A 62 2.87 9.01 -3.25
C SER A 62 3.57 9.40 -1.95
N SER A 63 3.57 10.68 -1.58
CA SER A 63 4.12 11.13 -0.30
C SER A 63 3.39 10.50 0.90
N MET A 64 2.07 10.47 0.85
CA MET A 64 1.25 9.84 1.90
C MET A 64 1.38 8.32 1.91
N ALA A 65 1.51 7.69 0.74
CA ALA A 65 1.75 6.25 0.63
C ALA A 65 3.10 5.85 1.27
N ASN A 66 4.15 6.64 1.09
CA ASN A 66 5.43 6.42 1.74
C ASN A 66 5.31 6.46 3.27
N ILE A 67 4.66 7.49 3.80
CA ILE A 67 4.39 7.62 5.24
C ILE A 67 3.55 6.44 5.75
N ALA A 68 2.54 6.00 4.98
CA ALA A 68 1.69 4.87 5.35
C ALA A 68 2.49 3.56 5.46
N GLY A 69 3.39 3.28 4.50
CA GLY A 69 4.26 2.11 4.53
C GLY A 69 5.20 2.12 5.73
N TYR A 70 5.86 3.25 5.98
CA TYR A 70 6.69 3.44 7.17
C TYR A 70 5.88 3.20 8.46
N ARG A 71 4.72 3.87 8.58
CA ARG A 71 3.90 3.79 9.80
C ARG A 71 3.34 2.39 10.03
N ALA A 72 2.99 1.65 8.99
CA ALA A 72 2.51 0.27 9.10
C ALA A 72 3.53 -0.63 9.81
N VAL A 73 4.83 -0.49 9.49
CA VAL A 73 5.89 -1.25 10.14
C VAL A 73 6.06 -0.83 11.60
N ILE A 74 6.01 0.47 11.90
CA ILE A 74 6.13 0.96 13.29
C ILE A 74 4.95 0.45 14.14
N GLU A 75 3.72 0.48 13.62
CA GLU A 75 2.55 -0.07 14.32
C GLU A 75 2.67 -1.59 14.52
N ALA A 76 3.12 -2.32 13.48
CA ALA A 76 3.36 -3.75 13.59
C ALA A 76 4.42 -4.04 14.67
N SER A 77 5.53 -3.31 14.68
CA SER A 77 6.60 -3.44 15.67
C SER A 77 6.11 -3.19 17.09
N ASN A 78 5.29 -2.16 17.29
CA ASN A 78 4.73 -1.80 18.59
C ASN A 78 3.80 -2.89 19.17
N ASN A 79 3.16 -3.67 18.29
CA ASN A 79 2.18 -4.70 18.70
C ASN A 79 2.73 -6.14 18.62
N PHE A 80 3.95 -6.34 18.13
CA PHE A 80 4.45 -7.68 17.83
C PHE A 80 4.82 -8.51 19.07
N GLY A 81 5.18 -7.89 20.17
CA GLY A 81 5.55 -8.58 21.41
C GLY A 81 6.94 -9.23 21.42
N ARG A 82 7.71 -9.15 20.31
CA ARG A 82 9.11 -9.58 20.18
C ARG A 82 9.96 -8.48 19.53
N PHE A 83 11.29 -8.72 19.48
CA PHE A 83 12.21 -7.84 18.72
C PHE A 83 12.03 -8.04 17.21
N PHE A 84 12.15 -6.97 16.45
CA PHE A 84 12.27 -7.06 14.99
C PHE A 84 13.63 -7.58 14.56
N THR A 85 14.70 -7.12 15.20
CA THR A 85 16.06 -7.62 14.96
C THR A 85 16.35 -8.88 15.79
N GLY A 86 17.27 -9.71 15.33
CA GLY A 86 17.79 -10.79 16.14
C GLY A 86 18.52 -10.25 17.37
N GLN A 87 18.32 -10.87 18.54
CA GLN A 87 18.95 -10.47 19.80
C GLN A 87 19.62 -11.67 20.48
N ILE A 88 20.71 -11.37 21.20
CA ILE A 88 21.33 -12.30 22.14
C ILE A 88 21.15 -11.70 23.53
N THR A 89 20.41 -12.40 24.37
CA THR A 89 20.13 -11.97 25.75
C THR A 89 20.76 -12.95 26.74
N ALA A 90 20.78 -12.60 28.01
CA ALA A 90 21.22 -13.50 29.07
C ALA A 90 20.37 -14.79 29.11
N ALA A 91 19.09 -14.70 28.68
CA ALA A 91 18.18 -15.85 28.60
C ALA A 91 18.30 -16.67 27.31
N GLY A 92 19.15 -16.25 26.36
CA GLY A 92 19.37 -16.96 25.10
C GLY A 92 19.16 -16.10 23.87
N LYS A 93 19.09 -16.77 22.71
CA LYS A 93 18.92 -16.11 21.39
C LYS A 93 17.45 -15.90 21.09
N VAL A 94 17.13 -14.73 20.57
CA VAL A 94 15.82 -14.41 19.98
C VAL A 94 16.01 -14.20 18.48
N ALA A 95 15.32 -14.99 17.67
CA ALA A 95 15.38 -14.86 16.22
C ALA A 95 14.72 -13.53 15.75
N PRO A 96 15.21 -12.94 14.65
CA PRO A 96 14.57 -11.76 14.08
C PRO A 96 13.14 -12.06 13.60
N ALA A 97 12.31 -11.02 13.55
CA ALA A 97 10.97 -11.12 12.98
C ALA A 97 11.05 -11.43 11.47
N LYS A 98 10.13 -12.25 10.98
CA LYS A 98 9.94 -12.50 9.55
C LYS A 98 8.74 -11.72 9.06
N VAL A 99 8.96 -10.78 8.17
CA VAL A 99 7.93 -9.87 7.63
C VAL A 99 7.70 -10.18 6.16
N LEU A 100 6.44 -10.39 5.79
CA LEU A 100 6.02 -10.48 4.39
C LEU A 100 5.32 -9.18 3.99
N VAL A 101 5.85 -8.52 2.95
CA VAL A 101 5.23 -7.34 2.35
C VAL A 101 4.61 -7.73 1.01
N ILE A 102 3.31 -7.52 0.86
CA ILE A 102 2.57 -7.81 -0.38
C ILE A 102 2.22 -6.50 -1.07
N GLY A 103 2.82 -6.29 -2.23
CA GLY A 103 2.82 -5.06 -3.01
C GLY A 103 4.10 -4.26 -2.81
N ALA A 104 4.80 -3.96 -3.91
CA ALA A 104 6.04 -3.19 -3.95
C ALA A 104 5.86 -1.84 -4.66
N GLY A 105 4.72 -1.19 -4.44
CA GLY A 105 4.52 0.22 -4.75
C GLY A 105 5.24 1.12 -3.73
N VAL A 106 4.97 2.42 -3.76
CA VAL A 106 5.60 3.40 -2.85
C VAL A 106 5.46 3.00 -1.37
N ALA A 107 4.26 2.58 -0.96
CA ALA A 107 4.01 2.14 0.41
C ALA A 107 4.75 0.82 0.75
N GLY A 108 4.75 -0.14 -0.19
CA GLY A 108 5.43 -1.42 0.01
C GLY A 108 6.94 -1.26 0.13
N LEU A 109 7.56 -0.51 -0.77
CA LEU A 109 8.99 -0.23 -0.71
C LEU A 109 9.38 0.51 0.58
N ALA A 110 8.56 1.48 1.03
CA ALA A 110 8.78 2.14 2.31
C ALA A 110 8.67 1.16 3.50
N ALA A 111 7.71 0.22 3.44
CA ALA A 111 7.58 -0.83 4.46
C ALA A 111 8.77 -1.79 4.46
N ILE A 112 9.23 -2.23 3.28
CA ILE A 112 10.41 -3.09 3.11
C ILE A 112 11.63 -2.43 3.74
N GLY A 113 11.96 -1.20 3.32
CA GLY A 113 13.13 -0.49 3.84
C GLY A 113 13.06 -0.24 5.35
N THR A 114 11.87 0.07 5.87
CA THR A 114 11.69 0.29 7.31
C THR A 114 11.85 -1.02 8.10
N ALA A 115 11.25 -2.11 7.65
CA ALA A 115 11.37 -3.41 8.31
C ALA A 115 12.82 -3.93 8.29
N GLN A 116 13.52 -3.76 7.18
CA GLN A 116 14.95 -4.07 7.06
C GLN A 116 15.80 -3.22 8.02
N SER A 117 15.53 -1.92 8.11
CA SER A 117 16.23 -1.02 9.01
C SER A 117 16.02 -1.38 10.48
N LEU A 118 14.87 -1.98 10.82
CA LEU A 118 14.61 -2.52 12.16
C LEU A 118 15.22 -3.92 12.37
N GLY A 119 15.89 -4.49 11.38
CA GLY A 119 16.60 -5.77 11.45
C GLY A 119 15.73 -7.02 11.29
N ALA A 120 14.54 -6.88 10.69
CA ALA A 120 13.71 -8.02 10.33
C ALA A 120 14.25 -8.75 9.10
N ILE A 121 13.91 -10.03 8.94
CA ILE A 121 14.04 -10.76 7.68
C ILE A 121 12.80 -10.44 6.85
N VAL A 122 13.00 -9.81 5.70
CA VAL A 122 11.89 -9.33 4.87
C VAL A 122 11.80 -10.15 3.58
N ARG A 123 10.61 -10.67 3.32
CA ARG A 123 10.20 -11.21 2.03
C ARG A 123 9.17 -10.28 1.42
N ALA A 124 9.18 -10.14 0.11
CA ALA A 124 8.21 -9.30 -0.59
C ALA A 124 7.67 -9.98 -1.84
N PHE A 125 6.42 -9.68 -2.17
CA PHE A 125 5.76 -10.13 -3.38
C PHE A 125 5.12 -8.94 -4.10
N ASP A 126 5.22 -8.93 -5.42
CA ASP A 126 4.45 -8.04 -6.29
C ASP A 126 4.09 -8.81 -7.57
N VAL A 127 2.95 -8.48 -8.15
CA VAL A 127 2.50 -9.08 -9.42
C VAL A 127 3.31 -8.59 -10.63
N ARG A 128 4.13 -7.57 -10.47
CA ARG A 128 5.00 -6.98 -11.49
C ARG A 128 6.43 -7.49 -11.29
N PRO A 129 6.95 -8.33 -12.18
CA PRO A 129 8.29 -8.90 -12.04
C PRO A 129 9.41 -7.84 -12.12
N GLU A 130 9.18 -6.71 -12.79
CA GLU A 130 10.16 -5.63 -12.92
C GLU A 130 10.55 -4.95 -11.61
N VAL A 131 9.79 -5.14 -10.53
CA VAL A 131 10.13 -4.58 -9.21
C VAL A 131 11.05 -5.48 -8.39
N ALA A 132 11.35 -6.68 -8.85
CA ALA A 132 12.20 -7.64 -8.14
C ALA A 132 13.57 -7.06 -7.80
N GLU A 133 14.25 -6.44 -8.78
CA GLU A 133 15.56 -5.81 -8.59
C GLU A 133 15.52 -4.71 -7.51
N GLN A 134 14.44 -3.93 -7.45
CA GLN A 134 14.28 -2.89 -6.43
C GLN A 134 14.13 -3.51 -5.03
N ILE A 135 13.37 -4.58 -4.90
CA ILE A 135 13.17 -5.31 -3.64
C ILE A 135 14.50 -5.89 -3.15
N GLU A 136 15.21 -6.58 -4.03
CA GLU A 136 16.50 -7.22 -3.73
C GLU A 136 17.58 -6.19 -3.39
N SER A 137 17.61 -5.05 -4.08
CA SER A 137 18.53 -3.95 -3.78
C SER A 137 18.32 -3.36 -2.38
N MET A 138 17.14 -3.52 -1.81
CA MET A 138 16.83 -3.12 -0.43
C MET A 138 17.14 -4.22 0.60
N GLY A 139 17.68 -5.36 0.17
CA GLY A 139 18.06 -6.48 1.03
C GLY A 139 16.90 -7.41 1.42
N ALA A 140 15.77 -7.35 0.71
CA ALA A 140 14.64 -8.26 0.92
C ALA A 140 14.61 -9.37 -0.13
N ASP A 141 14.06 -10.53 0.23
CA ASP A 141 13.88 -11.65 -0.69
C ASP A 141 12.62 -11.44 -1.54
N PHE A 142 12.75 -11.42 -2.86
CA PHE A 142 11.60 -11.39 -3.74
C PHE A 142 10.99 -12.79 -3.90
N LEU A 143 9.69 -12.92 -3.65
CA LEU A 143 8.95 -14.15 -3.88
C LEU A 143 8.49 -14.21 -5.34
N LEU A 144 9.20 -15.00 -6.15
CA LEU A 144 8.84 -15.21 -7.55
C LEU A 144 7.64 -16.17 -7.64
N LEU A 145 6.62 -15.77 -8.37
CA LEU A 145 5.53 -16.65 -8.78
C LEU A 145 5.86 -17.21 -10.16
N ASP A 146 6.05 -18.53 -10.23
CA ASP A 146 6.25 -19.22 -11.53
C ASP A 146 4.93 -19.30 -12.31
N PHE A 147 4.62 -18.18 -12.97
CA PHE A 147 3.43 -18.04 -13.79
C PHE A 147 3.66 -16.98 -14.88
N ASP A 148 3.41 -17.35 -16.12
CA ASP A 148 3.70 -16.53 -17.30
C ASP A 148 2.57 -15.52 -17.59
N GLU A 149 2.28 -14.65 -16.61
CA GLU A 149 1.32 -13.54 -16.74
C GLU A 149 1.97 -12.24 -16.24
N ASP A 150 2.17 -11.29 -17.17
CA ASP A 150 2.67 -9.96 -16.81
C ASP A 150 1.56 -9.14 -16.16
N GLY A 151 1.71 -8.89 -14.86
CA GLY A 151 0.80 -8.07 -14.05
C GLY A 151 0.98 -6.56 -14.22
N SER A 152 1.89 -6.09 -15.08
CA SER A 152 2.19 -4.66 -15.26
C SER A 152 1.04 -3.91 -15.93
N GLY A 153 0.63 -2.79 -15.32
CA GLY A 153 -0.44 -1.92 -15.78
C GLY A 153 0.03 -0.48 -16.00
N GLU A 154 -0.87 0.37 -16.41
CA GLU A 154 -0.57 1.80 -16.63
C GLU A 154 -0.38 2.55 -15.31
N GLY A 155 0.50 3.57 -15.31
CA GLY A 155 0.74 4.46 -14.17
C GLY A 155 1.33 3.79 -12.93
N GLY A 156 2.01 2.64 -13.08
CA GLY A 156 2.63 1.91 -11.98
C GLY A 156 1.65 1.09 -11.12
N TYR A 157 0.43 0.86 -11.62
CA TYR A 157 -0.55 -0.04 -11.00
C TYR A 157 -0.55 -1.41 -11.68
N ALA A 158 -0.98 -2.43 -10.93
CA ALA A 158 -1.15 -3.77 -11.47
C ALA A 158 -2.42 -3.89 -12.33
N LYS A 159 -2.37 -4.76 -13.34
CA LYS A 159 -3.56 -5.21 -14.08
C LYS A 159 -4.42 -6.14 -13.21
N PRO A 160 -5.73 -6.29 -13.54
CA PRO A 160 -6.54 -7.35 -12.95
C PRO A 160 -5.95 -8.72 -13.30
N ALA A 161 -5.59 -9.50 -12.29
CA ALA A 161 -5.03 -10.84 -12.45
C ALA A 161 -6.09 -11.87 -12.90
N SER A 162 -5.66 -12.90 -13.62
CA SER A 162 -6.50 -14.03 -13.98
C SER A 162 -6.90 -14.87 -12.75
N LYS A 163 -7.95 -15.68 -12.87
CA LYS A 163 -8.35 -16.57 -11.76
C LYS A 163 -7.28 -17.62 -11.44
N GLU A 164 -6.53 -18.05 -12.44
CA GLU A 164 -5.44 -19.01 -12.30
C GLU A 164 -4.23 -18.38 -11.60
N PHE A 165 -3.90 -17.16 -11.98
CA PHE A 165 -2.88 -16.36 -11.27
C PHE A 165 -3.23 -16.22 -9.79
N ILE A 166 -4.43 -15.75 -9.47
CA ILE A 166 -4.90 -15.56 -8.08
C ILE A 166 -4.81 -16.90 -7.30
N LYS A 167 -5.14 -18.02 -7.92
CA LYS A 167 -5.05 -19.33 -7.26
C LYS A 167 -3.60 -19.69 -6.89
N LYS A 168 -2.65 -19.47 -7.81
CA LYS A 168 -1.22 -19.72 -7.57
C LYS A 168 -0.63 -18.74 -6.56
N GLU A 169 -1.00 -17.46 -6.65
CA GLU A 169 -0.63 -16.43 -5.67
C GLU A 169 -1.08 -16.82 -4.25
N MET A 170 -2.33 -17.22 -4.11
CA MET A 170 -2.88 -17.66 -2.82
C MET A 170 -2.22 -18.94 -2.30
N GLN A 171 -1.77 -19.83 -3.18
CA GLN A 171 -0.99 -21.00 -2.79
C GLN A 171 0.40 -20.60 -2.29
N LEU A 172 1.11 -19.71 -3.01
CA LEU A 172 2.39 -19.16 -2.58
C LEU A 172 2.29 -18.54 -1.18
N PHE A 173 1.26 -17.72 -0.94
CA PHE A 173 1.06 -17.10 0.38
C PHE A 173 0.76 -18.14 1.48
N ARG A 174 0.01 -19.19 1.16
CA ARG A 174 -0.26 -20.28 2.09
C ARG A 174 1.01 -21.03 2.50
N GLU A 175 1.93 -21.22 1.57
CA GLU A 175 3.24 -21.84 1.83
C GLU A 175 4.14 -20.95 2.70
N GLN A 176 4.02 -19.62 2.56
CA GLN A 176 4.77 -18.67 3.39
C GLN A 176 4.20 -18.55 4.82
N ALA A 177 2.90 -18.65 4.98
CA ALA A 177 2.19 -18.33 6.23
C ALA A 177 2.78 -18.99 7.50
N PRO A 178 3.18 -20.29 7.52
CA PRO A 178 3.74 -20.91 8.73
C PRO A 178 5.09 -20.34 9.18
N GLU A 179 5.78 -19.62 8.30
CA GLU A 179 7.09 -19.04 8.60
C GLU A 179 7.04 -17.57 8.95
N ILE A 180 5.95 -16.87 8.60
CA ILE A 180 5.83 -15.42 8.69
C ILE A 180 5.21 -15.01 10.02
N ASP A 181 5.83 -14.03 10.66
CA ASP A 181 5.35 -13.41 11.90
C ASP A 181 4.41 -12.22 11.63
N ILE A 182 4.68 -11.44 10.58
CA ILE A 182 3.98 -10.19 10.27
C ILE A 182 3.70 -10.11 8.77
N VAL A 183 2.49 -9.74 8.40
CA VAL A 183 2.11 -9.46 7.01
C VAL A 183 1.67 -8.02 6.86
N ILE A 184 2.24 -7.33 5.88
CA ILE A 184 1.87 -5.96 5.50
C ILE A 184 1.38 -5.98 4.06
N THR A 185 0.10 -5.66 3.84
CA THR A 185 -0.49 -5.60 2.52
C THR A 185 -0.62 -4.15 2.07
N THR A 186 -0.11 -3.84 0.89
CA THR A 186 -0.14 -2.48 0.32
C THR A 186 -0.78 -2.44 -1.07
N ALA A 187 -1.40 -3.54 -1.51
CA ALA A 187 -2.04 -3.61 -2.81
C ALA A 187 -3.29 -2.73 -2.87
N LEU A 188 -3.25 -1.74 -3.75
CA LEU A 188 -4.36 -0.81 -4.00
C LEU A 188 -4.66 -0.80 -5.49
N ILE A 189 -5.94 -0.98 -5.84
CA ILE A 189 -6.45 -0.81 -7.20
C ILE A 189 -7.27 0.48 -7.23
N PRO A 190 -6.85 1.52 -7.95
CA PRO A 190 -7.58 2.78 -7.99
C PRO A 190 -9.04 2.60 -8.44
N GLY A 191 -9.97 3.16 -7.66
CA GLY A 191 -11.40 3.11 -7.98
C GLY A 191 -12.09 1.77 -7.77
N LYS A 192 -11.40 0.75 -7.24
CA LYS A 192 -11.94 -0.58 -6.91
C LYS A 192 -11.71 -0.92 -5.44
N SER A 193 -12.41 -1.94 -4.98
CA SER A 193 -12.13 -2.54 -3.67
C SER A 193 -10.74 -3.18 -3.66
N ALA A 194 -10.04 -3.10 -2.53
CA ALA A 194 -8.77 -3.79 -2.35
C ALA A 194 -8.98 -5.32 -2.47
N PRO A 195 -8.03 -6.04 -3.09
CA PRO A 195 -8.09 -7.49 -3.13
C PRO A 195 -7.93 -8.10 -1.73
N LEU A 196 -8.61 -9.22 -1.47
CA LEU A 196 -8.42 -9.99 -0.26
C LEU A 196 -7.21 -10.91 -0.42
N LEU A 197 -6.02 -10.43 -0.01
CA LEU A 197 -4.76 -11.16 -0.17
C LEU A 197 -4.43 -12.10 1.00
N TRP A 198 -4.95 -11.80 2.19
CA TRP A 198 -4.69 -12.60 3.40
C TRP A 198 -5.99 -12.97 4.09
N PRO A 199 -6.67 -14.06 3.67
CA PRO A 199 -7.91 -14.50 4.26
C PRO A 199 -7.71 -15.09 5.67
N LYS A 200 -8.80 -15.19 6.42
CA LYS A 200 -8.82 -15.64 7.83
C LYS A 200 -8.19 -17.02 8.05
N GLU A 201 -8.27 -17.90 7.06
CA GLU A 201 -7.66 -19.23 7.09
C GLU A 201 -6.13 -19.16 7.12
N MET A 202 -5.53 -18.17 6.44
CA MET A 202 -4.07 -17.98 6.46
C MET A 202 -3.57 -17.45 7.80
N ILE A 203 -4.36 -16.60 8.49
CA ILE A 203 -4.02 -16.12 9.83
C ILE A 203 -3.84 -17.29 10.81
N LYS A 204 -4.65 -18.36 10.64
CA LYS A 204 -4.55 -19.55 11.49
C LYS A 204 -3.32 -20.41 11.22
N LEU A 205 -2.66 -20.20 10.08
CA LEU A 205 -1.43 -20.90 9.70
C LEU A 205 -0.18 -20.16 10.17
N MET A 206 -0.30 -18.89 10.50
CA MET A 206 0.79 -18.06 11.01
C MET A 206 1.22 -18.52 12.41
N LYS A 207 2.47 -18.19 12.76
CA LYS A 207 3.04 -18.48 14.11
C LYS A 207 2.36 -17.69 15.20
#